data_de0444cdeb366171b0e8a6173841ae0b
#
_entry.id   de0444cdeb366171b0e8a6173841ae0b
#
_cell.length_a   1.000
_cell.length_b   1.000
_cell.length_c   1.000
_cell.angle_alpha   90.00
_cell.angle_beta   90.00
_cell.angle_gamma   90.00
#
_symmetry.space_group_name_H-M   'P 1'
#
loop_
_entity.id
_entity.type
_entity.pdbx_description
1 polymer ?
#
loop_
_entity_poly.entity_id
_entity_poly.type
_entity_poly.pdbx_seq_one_letter_code
_entity_poly.pdbx_strand_id
1 'polypeptide(L)'
;MKNIYNMYDFFESLTDIEDPRQFKKVKYPINEVIGMTLIASLGNANEWTEIEVFCKLHETLLKKYFKLENGIPSHDTFQRVMGMVNPNIIQQIQATWNEYISQNDGEGIKTMAKA
;
A
#
# COMPACT_ATOMS: atom_id res chain seq x y z
N MET A 1 5.40 -13.50 14.40
CA MET A 1 4.90 -13.10 13.06
C MET A 1 3.42 -13.39 12.98
N LYS A 2 2.62 -12.40 12.55
CA LYS A 2 1.19 -12.60 12.41
C LYS A 2 0.90 -13.54 11.25
N ASN A 3 -0.09 -14.43 11.43
CA ASN A 3 -0.58 -15.23 10.33
C ASN A 3 -1.42 -14.36 9.41
N ILE A 4 -1.21 -14.50 8.11
CA ILE A 4 -1.91 -13.69 7.11
C ILE A 4 -2.94 -14.58 6.42
N TYR A 5 -4.23 -14.35 6.77
CA TYR A 5 -5.33 -15.14 6.21
C TYR A 5 -6.10 -14.38 5.14
N ASN A 6 -6.01 -13.04 5.16
CA ASN A 6 -6.75 -12.20 4.20
C ASN A 6 -6.02 -10.86 4.03
N MET A 7 -6.54 -10.01 3.15
CA MET A 7 -5.93 -8.72 2.85
C MET A 7 -5.89 -7.79 4.06
N TYR A 8 -6.91 -7.86 4.92
CA TYR A 8 -6.91 -7.03 6.13
C TYR A 8 -5.75 -7.39 7.05
N ASP A 9 -5.49 -8.69 7.21
CA ASP A 9 -4.37 -9.15 8.03
C ASP A 9 -3.04 -8.67 7.45
N PHE A 10 -2.90 -8.73 6.13
CA PHE A 10 -1.68 -8.26 5.48
C PHE A 10 -1.45 -6.79 5.74
N PHE A 11 -2.46 -5.94 5.49
CA PHE A 11 -2.30 -4.50 5.66
C PHE A 11 -2.13 -4.12 7.13
N GLU A 12 -2.78 -4.86 8.05
CA GLU A 12 -2.58 -4.63 9.46
C GLU A 12 -1.13 -4.91 9.87
N SER A 13 -0.49 -5.93 9.28
CA SER A 13 0.89 -6.25 9.59
C SER A 13 1.85 -5.11 9.21
N LEU A 14 1.48 -4.27 8.24
CA LEU A 14 2.30 -3.13 7.84
C LEU A 14 2.35 -2.05 8.92
N THR A 15 1.41 -2.04 9.86
CA THR A 15 1.42 -1.05 10.94
C THR A 15 2.59 -1.24 11.90
N ASP A 16 3.24 -2.41 11.87
CA ASP A 16 4.42 -2.69 12.69
C ASP A 16 5.70 -2.08 12.11
N ILE A 17 5.63 -1.54 10.90
CA ILE A 17 6.80 -0.92 10.26
C ILE A 17 7.10 0.41 10.94
N GLU A 18 8.37 0.58 11.35
CA GLU A 18 8.80 1.83 11.96
C GLU A 18 8.80 2.95 10.92
N ASP A 19 8.12 4.06 11.25
CA ASP A 19 8.08 5.22 10.38
C ASP A 19 9.30 6.10 10.70
N PRO A 20 10.19 6.35 9.70
CA PRO A 20 11.36 7.19 9.95
C PRO A 20 11.01 8.63 10.27
N ARG A 21 9.75 9.02 10.12
CA ARG A 21 9.25 10.36 10.42
C ARG A 21 8.59 10.46 11.79
N GLN A 22 8.87 9.52 12.70
CA GLN A 22 8.12 9.38 13.95
C GLN A 22 8.09 10.62 14.84
N PHE A 23 9.07 11.51 14.71
CA PHE A 23 9.15 12.74 15.50
C PHE A 23 8.55 13.95 14.80
N LYS A 24 8.00 13.76 13.59
CA LYS A 24 7.37 14.83 12.81
C LYS A 24 5.89 14.58 12.71
N LYS A 25 5.14 15.67 12.49
CA LYS A 25 3.71 15.52 12.21
C LYS A 25 3.54 14.77 10.89
N VAL A 26 2.93 13.59 10.97
CA VAL A 26 2.75 12.70 9.82
C VAL A 26 1.34 12.88 9.27
N LYS A 27 1.23 13.35 8.02
CA LYS A 27 -0.04 13.51 7.35
C LYS A 27 -0.55 12.20 6.76
N TYR A 28 0.36 11.41 6.18
CA TYR A 28 0.04 10.14 5.54
C TYR A 28 0.83 9.03 6.22
N PRO A 29 0.15 8.12 6.95
CA PRO A 29 0.86 7.01 7.62
C PRO A 29 1.61 6.14 6.62
N ILE A 30 2.80 5.69 7.00
CA ILE A 30 3.67 4.94 6.10
C ILE A 30 3.03 3.61 5.68
N ASN A 31 2.31 2.95 6.59
CA ASN A 31 1.63 1.69 6.27
C ASN A 31 0.57 1.89 5.19
N GLU A 32 -0.12 3.03 5.20
CA GLU A 32 -1.12 3.34 4.18
C GLU A 32 -0.48 3.63 2.84
N VAL A 33 0.63 4.38 2.84
CA VAL A 33 1.35 4.69 1.59
C VAL A 33 1.86 3.41 0.94
N ILE A 34 2.46 2.52 1.72
CA ILE A 34 2.96 1.24 1.21
C ILE A 34 1.80 0.39 0.69
N GLY A 35 0.73 0.27 1.48
CA GLY A 35 -0.43 -0.53 1.09
C GLY A 35 -1.08 -0.05 -0.20
N MET A 36 -1.26 1.26 -0.33
CA MET A 36 -1.84 1.84 -1.55
C MET A 36 -0.95 1.58 -2.76
N THR A 37 0.37 1.68 -2.59
CA THR A 37 1.31 1.41 -3.69
C THR A 37 1.20 -0.03 -4.15
N LEU A 38 1.09 -0.97 -3.23
CA LEU A 38 0.96 -2.39 -3.58
C LEU A 38 -0.34 -2.67 -4.32
N ILE A 39 -1.45 -2.11 -3.86
CA ILE A 39 -2.75 -2.31 -4.53
C ILE A 39 -2.71 -1.68 -5.93
N ALA A 40 -2.15 -0.48 -6.06
CA ALA A 40 -2.05 0.19 -7.35
C ALA A 40 -1.21 -0.62 -8.34
N SER A 41 -0.16 -1.29 -7.86
CA SER A 41 0.66 -2.12 -8.74
C SER A 41 -0.10 -3.32 -9.30
N LEU A 42 -1.07 -3.84 -8.56
CA LEU A 42 -1.96 -4.89 -9.08
C LEU A 42 -2.81 -4.37 -10.23
N GLY A 43 -3.13 -3.07 -10.24
CA GLY A 43 -3.87 -2.42 -11.32
C GLY A 43 -2.97 -1.91 -12.43
N ASN A 44 -1.72 -2.37 -12.49
CA ASN A 44 -0.74 -2.02 -13.51
C ASN A 44 -0.26 -0.57 -13.46
N ALA A 45 -0.37 0.08 -12.31
CA ALA A 45 0.21 1.40 -12.11
C ALA A 45 1.71 1.24 -11.87
N ASN A 46 2.55 1.75 -12.79
CA ASN A 46 4.00 1.54 -12.76
C ASN A 46 4.79 2.79 -12.40
N GLU A 47 4.19 3.95 -12.54
CA GLU A 47 4.84 5.22 -12.23
C GLU A 47 4.10 5.92 -11.11
N TRP A 48 4.79 6.83 -10.41
CA TRP A 48 4.19 7.51 -9.26
C TRP A 48 2.94 8.29 -9.64
N THR A 49 2.95 8.92 -10.83
CA THR A 49 1.77 9.63 -11.33
C THR A 49 0.61 8.68 -11.57
N GLU A 50 0.89 7.49 -12.10
CA GLU A 50 -0.15 6.49 -12.32
C GLU A 50 -0.70 5.96 -11.00
N ILE A 51 0.15 5.81 -10.00
CA ILE A 51 -0.27 5.36 -8.67
C ILE A 51 -1.21 6.37 -8.04
N GLU A 52 -0.90 7.66 -8.15
CA GLU A 52 -1.77 8.71 -7.65
C GLU A 52 -3.14 8.66 -8.33
N VAL A 53 -3.16 8.57 -9.66
CA VAL A 53 -4.42 8.51 -10.42
C VAL A 53 -5.22 7.28 -10.04
N PHE A 54 -4.57 6.11 -9.97
CA PHE A 54 -5.23 4.87 -9.58
C PHE A 54 -5.89 5.00 -8.22
N CYS A 55 -5.16 5.52 -7.25
CA CYS A 55 -5.68 5.62 -5.89
C CYS A 55 -6.85 6.59 -5.79
N LYS A 56 -6.80 7.69 -6.54
CA LYS A 56 -7.92 8.63 -6.56
C LYS A 56 -9.17 8.02 -7.18
N LEU A 57 -8.99 7.22 -8.25
CA LEU A 57 -10.12 6.55 -8.89
C LEU A 57 -10.72 5.46 -8.01
N HIS A 58 -9.92 4.84 -7.16
CA HIS A 58 -10.34 3.70 -6.35
C HIS A 58 -10.35 4.01 -4.86
N GLU A 59 -10.58 5.26 -4.50
CA GLU A 59 -10.56 5.67 -3.10
C GLU A 59 -11.55 4.89 -2.25
N THR A 60 -12.74 4.61 -2.77
CA THR A 60 -13.77 3.85 -2.06
C THR A 60 -13.27 2.44 -1.72
N LEU A 61 -12.60 1.78 -2.67
CA LEU A 61 -12.01 0.47 -2.43
C LEU A 61 -10.94 0.56 -1.35
N LEU A 62 -10.07 1.56 -1.44
CA LEU A 62 -8.95 1.71 -0.50
C LEU A 62 -9.45 1.98 0.92
N LYS A 63 -10.58 2.65 1.08
CA LYS A 63 -11.15 2.93 2.40
C LYS A 63 -11.62 1.67 3.12
N LYS A 64 -11.73 0.55 2.43
CA LYS A 64 -12.01 -0.74 3.08
C LYS A 64 -10.83 -1.21 3.94
N TYR A 65 -9.63 -0.78 3.60
CA TYR A 65 -8.40 -1.26 4.24
C TYR A 65 -7.68 -0.17 5.04
N PHE A 66 -7.88 1.10 4.69
CA PHE A 66 -7.16 2.23 5.28
C PHE A 66 -8.12 3.34 5.66
N LYS A 67 -7.77 4.08 6.71
CA LYS A 67 -8.61 5.20 7.17
C LYS A 67 -8.61 6.35 6.18
N LEU A 68 -7.47 6.64 5.56
CA LEU A 68 -7.29 7.72 4.60
C LEU A 68 -7.81 9.05 5.14
N GLU A 69 -7.42 9.39 6.36
CA GLU A 69 -7.91 10.60 7.04
C GLU A 69 -7.63 11.89 6.25
N ASN A 70 -6.54 11.92 5.51
CA ASN A 70 -6.13 13.07 4.73
C ASN A 70 -6.24 12.83 3.22
N GLY A 71 -7.04 11.84 2.82
CA GLY A 71 -7.25 11.52 1.41
C GLY A 71 -6.08 10.79 0.79
N ILE A 72 -5.93 10.98 -0.51
CA ILE A 72 -4.90 10.30 -1.30
C ILE A 72 -3.68 11.20 -1.45
N PRO A 73 -2.46 10.70 -1.16
CA PRO A 73 -1.24 11.48 -1.35
C PRO A 73 -1.01 11.83 -2.83
N SER A 74 -0.26 12.91 -3.08
CA SER A 74 0.21 13.21 -4.41
C SER A 74 1.32 12.26 -4.82
N HIS A 75 1.62 12.20 -6.14
CA HIS A 75 2.69 11.35 -6.62
C HIS A 75 4.05 11.70 -6.00
N ASP A 76 4.30 13.00 -5.75
CA ASP A 76 5.53 13.42 -5.09
C ASP A 76 5.61 12.87 -3.66
N THR A 77 4.49 12.85 -2.95
CA THR A 77 4.45 12.31 -1.60
C THR A 77 4.68 10.80 -1.60
N PHE A 78 4.04 10.07 -2.53
CA PHE A 78 4.28 8.64 -2.66
C PHE A 78 5.77 8.36 -2.86
N GLN A 79 6.37 9.04 -3.81
CA GLN A 79 7.78 8.83 -4.14
C GLN A 79 8.68 9.13 -2.95
N ARG A 80 8.47 10.28 -2.29
CA ARG A 80 9.29 10.69 -1.15
C ARG A 80 9.16 9.73 0.02
N VAL A 81 7.94 9.35 0.37
CA VAL A 81 7.71 8.48 1.53
C VAL A 81 8.27 7.09 1.27
N MET A 82 8.02 6.52 0.08
CA MET A 82 8.55 5.20 -0.25
C MET A 82 10.07 5.20 -0.27
N GLY A 83 10.68 6.32 -0.67
CA GLY A 83 12.14 6.45 -0.67
C GLY A 83 12.76 6.49 0.72
N MET A 84 11.97 6.76 1.75
CA MET A 84 12.45 6.77 3.13
C MET A 84 12.49 5.39 3.76
N VAL A 85 11.82 4.41 3.18
CA VAL A 85 11.75 3.06 3.75
C VAL A 85 13.03 2.30 3.39
N ASN A 86 13.57 1.57 4.38
CA ASN A 86 14.75 0.74 4.15
C ASN A 86 14.48 -0.24 3.01
N PRO A 87 15.36 -0.29 1.98
CA PRO A 87 15.14 -1.20 0.84
C PRO A 87 14.98 -2.67 1.23
N ASN A 88 15.67 -3.12 2.29
CA ASN A 88 15.53 -4.50 2.75
C ASN A 88 14.12 -4.77 3.27
N ILE A 89 13.52 -3.79 3.93
CA ILE A 89 12.14 -3.91 4.42
C ILE A 89 11.18 -3.96 3.25
N ILE A 90 11.40 -3.11 2.24
CA ILE A 90 10.56 -3.10 1.03
C ILE A 90 10.63 -4.46 0.34
N GLN A 91 11.83 -5.05 0.23
CA GLN A 91 11.98 -6.37 -0.39
C GLN A 91 11.22 -7.45 0.38
N GLN A 92 11.27 -7.41 1.71
CA GLN A 92 10.54 -8.38 2.53
C GLN A 92 9.03 -8.22 2.37
N ILE A 93 8.56 -6.99 2.36
CA ILE A 93 7.14 -6.70 2.16
C ILE A 93 6.70 -7.19 0.79
N GLN A 94 7.49 -6.90 -0.25
CA GLN A 94 7.16 -7.29 -1.60
C GLN A 94 7.12 -8.82 -1.74
N ALA A 95 8.07 -9.52 -1.12
CA ALA A 95 8.09 -10.98 -1.16
C ALA A 95 6.85 -11.57 -0.49
N THR A 96 6.49 -11.06 0.69
CA THR A 96 5.30 -11.52 1.42
C THR A 96 4.04 -11.23 0.62
N TRP A 97 3.96 -10.05 0.00
CA TRP A 97 2.84 -9.66 -0.84
C TRP A 97 2.68 -10.58 -2.04
N ASN A 98 3.80 -10.84 -2.74
CA ASN A 98 3.78 -11.71 -3.91
C ASN A 98 3.36 -13.13 -3.54
N GLU A 99 3.84 -13.64 -2.42
CA GLU A 99 3.46 -14.96 -1.94
C GLU A 99 1.97 -15.00 -1.59
N TYR A 100 1.47 -14.00 -0.90
CA TYR A 100 0.05 -13.92 -0.55
C TYR A 100 -0.82 -13.91 -1.80
N ILE A 101 -0.48 -13.06 -2.78
CA ILE A 101 -1.26 -12.95 -4.02
C ILE A 101 -1.22 -14.26 -4.80
N SER A 102 -0.08 -14.93 -4.85
CA SER A 102 0.07 -16.21 -5.54
C SER A 102 -0.80 -17.29 -4.91
N GLN A 103 -0.77 -17.40 -3.57
CA GLN A 103 -1.52 -18.45 -2.85
C GLN A 103 -3.02 -18.20 -2.85
N ASN A 104 -3.44 -16.95 -2.75
CA ASN A 104 -4.84 -16.59 -2.63
C ASN A 104 -5.40 -16.00 -3.91
N ASP A 105 -4.59 -15.96 -4.95
CA ASP A 105 -4.91 -15.45 -6.29
C ASP A 105 -5.17 -13.95 -6.38
N GLY A 106 -5.57 -13.28 -5.29
CA GLY A 106 -5.85 -11.84 -5.30
C GLY A 106 -6.87 -11.43 -6.35
N GLU A 107 -7.63 -12.38 -6.89
CA GLU A 107 -8.50 -12.18 -8.05
C GLU A 107 -9.54 -11.10 -7.82
N GLY A 108 -10.13 -11.08 -6.63
CA GLY A 108 -11.14 -10.09 -6.31
C GLY A 108 -10.60 -8.67 -6.40
N ILE A 109 -9.40 -8.43 -5.88
CA ILE A 109 -8.79 -7.09 -5.91
C ILE A 109 -8.36 -6.74 -7.32
N LYS A 110 -7.74 -7.68 -8.05
CA LYS A 110 -7.34 -7.44 -9.42
C LYS A 110 -8.53 -7.07 -10.29
N THR A 111 -9.61 -7.80 -10.16
CA THR A 111 -10.83 -7.54 -10.93
C THR A 111 -11.41 -6.18 -10.59
N MET A 112 -11.50 -5.84 -9.31
CA MET A 112 -12.02 -4.54 -8.88
C MET A 112 -11.13 -3.39 -9.35
N ALA A 113 -9.81 -3.58 -9.30
CA ALA A 113 -8.86 -2.54 -9.68
C ALA A 113 -8.85 -2.28 -11.18
N LYS A 114 -9.18 -3.27 -12.00
CA LYS A 114 -9.21 -3.12 -13.46
C LYS A 114 -10.54 -2.62 -13.99
N ALA A 115 -11.57 -2.73 -13.17
CA ALA A 115 -12.89 -2.23 -13.55
C ALA A 115 -12.94 -0.71 -13.48
#